data_7f59b8c59cc63f3776690d4edf04ee53
#
_entry.id   7f59b8c59cc63f3776690d4edf04ee53
#
_cell.length_a   1.000
_cell.length_b   1.000
_cell.length_c   1.000
_cell.angle_alpha   90.00
_cell.angle_beta   90.00
_cell.angle_gamma   90.00
#
_symmetry.space_group_name_H-M   'P 1'
#
loop_
_entity.id
_entity.type
_entity.pdbx_description
1 polymer ?
#
loop_
_entity_poly.entity_id
_entity_poly.type
_entity_poly.pdbx_seq_one_letter_code
_entity_poly.pdbx_strand_id
1 'polypeptide(L)'
;MANMARHGSPKLAELTALTEFTLAKPMQSMVHELLSQLGPELPDRPQIIGFGVYIWNVIQTTELVRALKAQRPGVVVVLGGPEVSHEIDSQEIVHLSDHVISGWGDVSFPKLCLALLQGPKPLMKIIQGEQPPLSDIELPYREFSDADLANRVLYVEASRGCPFKCEFCLSSLDKTAWAFDLNPFLQELDILFNRGARNFKFVDRTFNLKIEASAQILQFFLDRLATDSAQGLLVHFEVIPDHLPDRLKELISQFPPGVLQFEVGIQSFNEEVQQRISRRQDNAKTEANLRWLLTESNAHLHTDLIFGLPGETLQSFAEGFDRLLNIGPQEIQLGILKLLRGTPLARHTQAHGMVYDSQPPYVIRQNNDIDKESFERFTRLAKYWDLVANSGRFKQTLPLILQAHAPHHSPFWAFMSFADDLWQQTQKTYGLTPEALVDAVFTYLTVSRLFEETQVRQFLLKDYLASGARGRPMCLAHENLPLGGERLGSSQQNLRERQDRHADLQK
;
A
#
# COMPACT_ATOMS: atom_id res chain seq x y z
N MET A 1 -18.24 4.88 12.24
CA MET A 1 -18.88 4.64 13.57
C MET A 1 -18.64 5.82 14.49
N ALA A 2 -17.42 6.17 14.87
CA ALA A 2 -17.10 7.24 15.83
C ALA A 2 -17.89 8.55 15.62
N ASN A 3 -17.99 9.01 14.40
CA ASN A 3 -18.70 10.26 14.07
C ASN A 3 -20.23 10.16 13.97
N MET A 4 -20.81 8.94 14.01
CA MET A 4 -22.27 8.76 13.93
C MET A 4 -23.01 9.33 15.14
N ALA A 5 -22.45 9.19 16.34
CA ALA A 5 -23.03 9.77 17.55
C ALA A 5 -22.87 11.30 17.57
N ARG A 6 -21.66 11.79 17.21
CA ARG A 6 -21.30 13.20 17.31
C ARG A 6 -22.06 14.08 16.31
N HIS A 7 -22.14 13.68 15.05
CA HIS A 7 -22.73 14.46 13.96
C HIS A 7 -24.11 13.99 13.50
N GLY A 8 -24.54 12.83 13.97
CA GLY A 8 -25.89 12.31 13.82
C GLY A 8 -26.66 12.39 15.14
N SER A 9 -26.73 11.26 15.82
CA SER A 9 -27.33 11.19 17.16
C SER A 9 -26.85 9.93 17.87
N PRO A 10 -26.84 9.85 19.22
CA PRO A 10 -26.53 8.62 19.95
C PRO A 10 -27.36 7.43 19.47
N LYS A 11 -28.64 7.64 19.23
CA LYS A 11 -29.55 6.59 18.72
C LYS A 11 -29.20 6.14 17.31
N LEU A 12 -28.71 7.03 16.45
CA LEU A 12 -28.25 6.67 15.12
C LEU A 12 -27.00 5.76 15.21
N ALA A 13 -26.06 6.07 16.11
CA ALA A 13 -24.88 5.23 16.35
C ALA A 13 -25.27 3.82 16.85
N GLU A 14 -26.21 3.71 17.78
CA GLU A 14 -26.73 2.43 18.28
C GLU A 14 -27.39 1.58 17.18
N LEU A 15 -27.97 2.22 16.17
CA LEU A 15 -28.66 1.57 15.04
C LEU A 15 -27.71 1.28 13.87
N THR A 16 -26.42 1.61 13.98
CA THR A 16 -25.45 1.47 12.90
C THR A 16 -24.49 0.32 13.22
N ALA A 17 -24.27 -0.55 12.25
CA ALA A 17 -23.25 -1.61 12.31
C ALA A 17 -22.17 -1.36 11.25
N LEU A 18 -20.93 -1.69 11.57
CA LEU A 18 -19.82 -1.76 10.62
C LEU A 18 -19.64 -3.21 10.17
N THR A 19 -19.62 -3.43 8.87
CA THR A 19 -19.39 -4.75 8.31
C THR A 19 -18.26 -4.69 7.29
N GLU A 20 -17.30 -5.58 7.41
CA GLU A 20 -16.16 -5.67 6.51
C GLU A 20 -16.15 -7.03 5.80
N PHE A 21 -15.80 -7.01 4.53
CA PHE A 21 -15.65 -8.20 3.71
C PHE A 21 -14.27 -8.27 3.06
N THR A 22 -13.73 -9.47 2.94
CA THR A 22 -12.59 -9.71 2.05
C THR A 22 -13.08 -9.80 0.61
N LEU A 23 -12.26 -9.39 -0.36
CA LEU A 23 -12.57 -9.48 -1.78
C LEU A 23 -12.80 -10.93 -2.27
N ALA A 24 -12.31 -11.93 -1.52
CA ALA A 24 -12.50 -13.33 -1.82
C ALA A 24 -13.87 -13.89 -1.36
N LYS A 25 -14.64 -13.13 -0.56
CA LYS A 25 -15.94 -13.60 -0.06
C LYS A 25 -16.95 -13.70 -1.20
N PRO A 26 -17.70 -14.83 -1.34
CA PRO A 26 -18.70 -14.97 -2.39
C PRO A 26 -19.78 -13.89 -2.33
N MET A 27 -20.15 -13.35 -3.49
CA MET A 27 -21.13 -12.25 -3.63
C MET A 27 -22.46 -12.55 -2.93
N GLN A 28 -23.03 -13.73 -3.14
CA GLN A 28 -24.29 -14.12 -2.53
C GLN A 28 -24.22 -14.17 -1.00
N SER A 29 -23.07 -14.57 -0.44
CA SER A 29 -22.86 -14.57 1.01
C SER A 29 -22.81 -13.15 1.58
N MET A 30 -22.19 -12.20 0.86
CA MET A 30 -22.17 -10.80 1.27
C MET A 30 -23.58 -10.20 1.25
N VAL A 31 -24.35 -10.43 0.18
CA VAL A 31 -25.75 -9.97 0.07
C VAL A 31 -26.60 -10.54 1.21
N HIS A 32 -26.51 -11.84 1.42
CA HIS A 32 -27.29 -12.52 2.48
C HIS A 32 -26.98 -11.93 3.87
N GLU A 33 -25.71 -11.74 4.18
CA GLU A 33 -25.29 -11.19 5.48
C GLU A 33 -25.76 -9.75 5.67
N LEU A 34 -25.63 -8.88 4.66
CA LEU A 34 -26.13 -7.50 4.74
C LEU A 34 -27.64 -7.46 4.91
N LEU A 35 -28.39 -8.26 4.15
CA LEU A 35 -29.85 -8.32 4.29
C LEU A 35 -30.29 -8.90 5.64
N SER A 36 -29.55 -9.86 6.17
CA SER A 36 -29.78 -10.41 7.52
C SER A 36 -29.58 -9.36 8.61
N GLN A 37 -28.48 -8.57 8.52
CA GLN A 37 -28.19 -7.51 9.48
C GLN A 37 -29.22 -6.37 9.41
N LEU A 38 -29.72 -6.01 8.22
CA LEU A 38 -30.78 -5.03 8.06
C LEU A 38 -32.11 -5.50 8.65
N GLY A 39 -32.33 -6.79 8.76
CA GLY A 39 -33.60 -7.36 9.20
C GLY A 39 -34.71 -7.18 8.18
N PRO A 40 -35.99 -7.35 8.59
CA PRO A 40 -37.17 -7.20 7.70
C PRO A 40 -37.32 -5.76 7.21
N GLU A 41 -37.83 -5.61 6.00
CA GLU A 41 -38.21 -4.29 5.46
C GLU A 41 -39.43 -3.72 6.22
N LEU A 42 -39.30 -2.48 6.65
CA LEU A 42 -40.37 -1.77 7.36
C LEU A 42 -40.90 -0.64 6.46
N PRO A 43 -42.24 -0.55 6.22
CA PRO A 43 -42.81 0.38 5.26
C PRO A 43 -42.45 1.85 5.50
N ASP A 44 -42.36 2.26 6.76
CA ASP A 44 -42.14 3.66 7.15
C ASP A 44 -40.72 3.95 7.64
N ARG A 45 -39.80 2.98 7.52
CA ARG A 45 -38.48 3.12 8.05
C ARG A 45 -37.41 2.75 7.00
N PRO A 46 -36.76 3.73 6.37
CA PRO A 46 -35.73 3.44 5.38
C PRO A 46 -34.53 2.71 6.01
N GLN A 47 -34.00 1.75 5.28
CA GLN A 47 -32.77 1.03 5.60
C GLN A 47 -31.66 1.60 4.73
N ILE A 48 -30.53 1.94 5.33
CA ILE A 48 -29.43 2.63 4.66
C ILE A 48 -28.18 1.77 4.70
N ILE A 49 -27.49 1.62 3.57
CA ILE A 49 -26.17 1.01 3.50
C ILE A 49 -25.20 2.02 2.92
N GLY A 50 -24.13 2.34 3.67
CA GLY A 50 -23.01 3.13 3.20
C GLY A 50 -21.87 2.25 2.72
N PHE A 51 -21.32 2.51 1.52
CA PHE A 51 -20.17 1.82 0.98
C PHE A 51 -18.96 2.76 0.84
N GLY A 52 -17.80 2.35 1.38
CA GLY A 52 -16.52 2.93 1.07
C GLY A 52 -15.98 2.37 -0.25
N VAL A 53 -15.91 3.21 -1.28
CA VAL A 53 -15.53 2.79 -2.65
C VAL A 53 -14.13 3.27 -3.00
N TYR A 54 -13.29 2.30 -3.32
CA TYR A 54 -11.87 2.47 -3.66
C TYR A 54 -11.57 1.77 -4.98
N ILE A 55 -10.47 2.14 -5.60
CA ILE A 55 -10.03 1.55 -6.87
C ILE A 55 -9.91 0.02 -6.85
N TRP A 56 -9.65 -0.57 -5.70
CA TRP A 56 -9.49 -2.03 -5.54
C TRP A 56 -10.80 -2.79 -5.30
N ASN A 57 -11.89 -2.12 -4.92
CA ASN A 57 -13.16 -2.78 -4.60
C ASN A 57 -14.34 -2.30 -5.46
N VAL A 58 -14.17 -1.30 -6.31
CA VAL A 58 -15.29 -0.69 -7.06
C VAL A 58 -16.05 -1.70 -7.93
N ILE A 59 -15.35 -2.66 -8.56
CA ILE A 59 -16.00 -3.68 -9.40
C ILE A 59 -16.92 -4.55 -8.53
N GLN A 60 -16.39 -5.14 -7.46
CA GLN A 60 -17.18 -6.00 -6.57
C GLN A 60 -18.29 -5.22 -5.85
N THR A 61 -18.01 -3.97 -5.47
CA THR A 61 -19.04 -3.12 -4.83
C THR A 61 -20.15 -2.77 -5.82
N THR A 62 -19.84 -2.55 -7.11
CA THR A 62 -20.86 -2.33 -8.16
C THR A 62 -21.81 -3.53 -8.29
N GLU A 63 -21.24 -4.73 -8.35
CA GLU A 63 -22.00 -5.97 -8.42
C GLU A 63 -22.84 -6.21 -7.16
N LEU A 64 -22.26 -5.89 -5.98
CA LEU A 64 -22.96 -6.02 -4.69
C LEU A 64 -24.15 -5.06 -4.61
N VAL A 65 -23.98 -3.80 -5.00
CA VAL A 65 -25.06 -2.81 -5.04
C VAL A 65 -26.16 -3.25 -5.99
N ARG A 66 -25.82 -3.74 -7.19
CA ARG A 66 -26.79 -4.25 -8.16
C ARG A 66 -27.61 -5.43 -7.58
N ALA A 67 -26.93 -6.38 -6.94
CA ALA A 67 -27.56 -7.55 -6.34
C ALA A 67 -28.46 -7.18 -5.15
N LEU A 68 -28.03 -6.23 -4.31
CA LEU A 68 -28.82 -5.70 -3.19
C LEU A 68 -30.09 -4.98 -3.67
N LYS A 69 -29.96 -4.08 -4.66
CA LYS A 69 -31.10 -3.35 -5.23
C LYS A 69 -32.10 -4.30 -5.94
N ALA A 70 -31.63 -5.38 -6.54
CA ALA A 70 -32.50 -6.38 -7.13
C ALA A 70 -33.33 -7.16 -6.08
N GLN A 71 -32.75 -7.47 -4.91
CA GLN A 71 -33.44 -8.21 -3.85
C GLN A 71 -34.25 -7.31 -2.90
N ARG A 72 -33.78 -6.06 -2.68
CA ARG A 72 -34.43 -5.08 -1.82
C ARG A 72 -34.40 -3.70 -2.47
N PRO A 73 -35.31 -3.39 -3.39
CA PRO A 73 -35.36 -2.11 -4.12
C PRO A 73 -35.47 -0.88 -3.21
N GLY A 74 -36.10 -1.02 -2.04
CA GLY A 74 -36.31 0.07 -1.06
C GLY A 74 -35.07 0.42 -0.22
N VAL A 75 -33.97 -0.37 -0.27
CA VAL A 75 -32.78 -0.02 0.46
C VAL A 75 -32.08 1.22 -0.11
N VAL A 76 -31.73 2.16 0.76
CA VAL A 76 -31.05 3.39 0.37
C VAL A 76 -29.52 3.11 0.35
N VAL A 77 -28.89 3.26 -0.81
CA VAL A 77 -27.46 3.06 -1.00
C VAL A 77 -26.75 4.42 -1.05
N VAL A 78 -25.82 4.63 -0.13
CA VAL A 78 -24.96 5.80 -0.06
C VAL A 78 -23.53 5.39 -0.37
N LEU A 79 -22.89 6.06 -1.33
CA LEU A 79 -21.49 5.82 -1.67
C LEU A 79 -20.61 6.93 -1.12
N GLY A 80 -19.39 6.59 -0.72
CA GLY A 80 -18.33 7.51 -0.39
C GLY A 80 -16.98 6.93 -0.74
N GLY A 81 -15.93 7.72 -0.61
CA GLY A 81 -14.56 7.27 -0.89
C GLY A 81 -13.97 7.88 -2.17
N PRO A 82 -12.64 7.71 -2.37
CA PRO A 82 -11.90 8.43 -3.40
C PRO A 82 -12.33 8.07 -4.83
N GLU A 83 -12.74 6.83 -5.08
CA GLU A 83 -13.12 6.38 -6.43
C GLU A 83 -14.39 7.06 -6.94
N VAL A 84 -15.34 7.35 -6.07
CA VAL A 84 -16.63 7.98 -6.42
C VAL A 84 -16.67 9.48 -6.14
N SER A 85 -15.54 10.08 -5.75
CA SER A 85 -15.45 11.52 -5.48
C SER A 85 -15.15 12.36 -6.73
N HIS A 86 -14.75 11.74 -7.83
CA HIS A 86 -14.38 12.40 -9.09
C HIS A 86 -14.97 11.67 -10.28
N GLU A 87 -15.16 12.39 -11.41
CA GLU A 87 -15.71 11.83 -12.67
C GLU A 87 -17.03 11.04 -12.43
N ILE A 88 -17.88 11.57 -11.57
CA ILE A 88 -19.00 10.86 -10.95
C ILE A 88 -20.01 10.40 -11.99
N ASP A 89 -20.32 11.25 -12.99
CA ASP A 89 -21.41 11.01 -13.96
C ASP A 89 -21.10 9.83 -14.91
N SER A 90 -19.84 9.43 -15.05
CA SER A 90 -19.42 8.33 -15.93
C SER A 90 -19.43 6.96 -15.26
N GLN A 91 -19.79 6.87 -13.98
CA GLN A 91 -19.62 5.66 -13.18
C GLN A 91 -20.92 4.88 -13.01
N GLU A 92 -20.93 3.61 -13.41
CA GLU A 92 -22.08 2.73 -13.27
C GLU A 92 -22.57 2.60 -11.81
N ILE A 93 -21.64 2.43 -10.86
CA ILE A 93 -21.98 2.30 -9.44
C ILE A 93 -22.77 3.51 -8.93
N VAL A 94 -22.45 4.72 -9.44
CA VAL A 94 -23.16 5.94 -9.10
C VAL A 94 -24.58 5.90 -9.62
N HIS A 95 -24.82 5.41 -10.84
CA HIS A 95 -26.17 5.29 -11.39
C HIS A 95 -27.05 4.35 -10.58
N LEU A 96 -26.47 3.28 -10.02
CA LEU A 96 -27.15 2.29 -9.18
C LEU A 96 -27.45 2.77 -7.75
N SER A 97 -26.74 3.78 -7.25
CA SER A 97 -26.88 4.30 -5.89
C SER A 97 -27.96 5.35 -5.75
N ASP A 98 -28.37 5.68 -4.53
CA ASP A 98 -29.31 6.77 -4.23
C ASP A 98 -28.58 8.08 -3.96
N HIS A 99 -27.47 8.04 -3.18
CA HIS A 99 -26.66 9.20 -2.88
C HIS A 99 -25.16 8.90 -2.98
N VAL A 100 -24.36 9.95 -3.25
CA VAL A 100 -22.91 9.93 -3.24
C VAL A 100 -22.39 11.10 -2.42
N ILE A 101 -21.49 10.83 -1.47
CA ILE A 101 -20.76 11.86 -0.75
C ILE A 101 -19.38 11.98 -1.40
N SER A 102 -19.12 13.11 -2.05
CA SER A 102 -17.86 13.44 -2.68
C SER A 102 -16.94 14.15 -1.68
N GLY A 103 -15.73 13.63 -1.44
CA GLY A 103 -14.80 14.16 -0.45
C GLY A 103 -14.98 13.55 0.94
N TRP A 104 -14.84 14.38 1.99
CA TRP A 104 -14.86 13.90 3.39
C TRP A 104 -16.26 13.46 3.83
N GLY A 105 -16.34 12.27 4.44
CA GLY A 105 -17.59 11.67 4.88
C GLY A 105 -17.88 11.82 6.38
N ASP A 106 -16.90 12.26 7.18
CA ASP A 106 -16.94 12.23 8.65
C ASP A 106 -18.20 12.91 9.25
N VAL A 107 -18.56 14.05 8.70
CA VAL A 107 -19.74 14.86 9.12
C VAL A 107 -20.93 14.60 8.20
N SER A 108 -20.68 14.55 6.89
CA SER A 108 -21.75 14.53 5.89
C SER A 108 -22.53 13.22 5.87
N PHE A 109 -21.87 12.08 6.12
CA PHE A 109 -22.56 10.78 6.14
C PHE A 109 -23.54 10.65 7.32
N PRO A 110 -23.15 10.95 8.59
CA PRO A 110 -24.10 10.96 9.71
C PRO A 110 -25.28 11.91 9.50
N LYS A 111 -25.02 13.15 9.01
CA LYS A 111 -26.09 14.12 8.73
C LYS A 111 -27.04 13.63 7.64
N LEU A 112 -26.51 13.03 6.57
CA LEU A 112 -27.32 12.44 5.50
C LEU A 112 -28.19 11.30 6.04
N CYS A 113 -27.66 10.39 6.82
CA CYS A 113 -28.39 9.29 7.43
C CYS A 113 -29.54 9.83 8.31
N LEU A 114 -29.29 10.86 9.11
CA LEU A 114 -30.31 11.49 9.95
C LEU A 114 -31.42 12.12 9.11
N ALA A 115 -31.08 12.86 8.05
CA ALA A 115 -32.05 13.46 7.14
C ALA A 115 -32.88 12.40 6.40
N LEU A 116 -32.28 11.29 5.97
CA LEU A 116 -33.01 10.20 5.34
C LEU A 116 -34.00 9.50 6.27
N LEU A 117 -33.66 9.41 7.58
CA LEU A 117 -34.49 8.75 8.59
C LEU A 117 -35.59 9.65 9.14
N GLN A 118 -35.37 10.97 9.25
CA GLN A 118 -36.24 11.91 9.95
C GLN A 118 -36.78 13.01 9.05
N GLY A 119 -36.23 13.18 7.83
CA GLY A 119 -36.56 14.25 6.87
C GLY A 119 -36.07 15.65 7.27
N PRO A 120 -36.07 16.64 6.38
CA PRO A 120 -36.38 16.50 4.94
C PRO A 120 -35.31 15.75 4.17
N LYS A 121 -35.70 14.91 3.25
CA LYS A 121 -34.75 14.13 2.42
C LYS A 121 -34.08 15.06 1.40
N PRO A 122 -32.76 14.94 1.20
CA PRO A 122 -32.04 15.68 0.16
C PRO A 122 -32.59 15.34 -1.23
N LEU A 123 -32.78 16.37 -2.06
CA LEU A 123 -33.17 16.20 -3.45
C LEU A 123 -31.98 15.87 -4.36
N MET A 124 -30.77 16.25 -3.95
CA MET A 124 -29.56 16.02 -4.72
C MET A 124 -29.03 14.63 -4.45
N LYS A 125 -28.60 13.95 -5.54
CA LYS A 125 -27.92 12.66 -5.46
C LYS A 125 -26.48 12.81 -4.99
N ILE A 126 -25.78 13.83 -5.50
CA ILE A 126 -24.37 14.11 -5.20
C ILE A 126 -24.31 15.18 -4.12
N ILE A 127 -23.67 14.87 -3.02
CA ILE A 127 -23.53 15.73 -1.85
C ILE A 127 -22.05 15.99 -1.66
N GLN A 128 -21.66 17.28 -1.68
CA GLN A 128 -20.29 17.67 -1.37
C GLN A 128 -20.04 17.46 0.13
N GLY A 129 -18.99 16.68 0.45
CA GLY A 129 -18.58 16.42 1.83
C GLY A 129 -18.10 17.69 2.53
N GLU A 130 -18.53 17.87 3.76
CA GLU A 130 -18.08 18.97 4.61
C GLU A 130 -16.63 18.71 5.07
N GLN A 131 -15.82 19.77 5.12
CA GLN A 131 -14.46 19.73 5.66
C GLN A 131 -14.42 20.53 6.98
N PRO A 132 -14.83 19.95 8.10
CA PRO A 132 -14.79 20.62 9.39
C PRO A 132 -13.34 20.77 9.89
N PRO A 133 -13.07 21.62 10.89
CA PRO A 133 -11.85 21.54 11.68
C PRO A 133 -11.63 20.12 12.21
N LEU A 134 -10.39 19.63 12.24
CA LEU A 134 -10.11 18.28 12.70
C LEU A 134 -10.49 18.03 14.17
N SER A 135 -10.56 19.09 15.00
CA SER A 135 -11.11 19.04 16.37
C SER A 135 -12.57 18.58 16.43
N ASP A 136 -13.31 18.71 15.33
CA ASP A 136 -14.71 18.30 15.24
C ASP A 136 -14.89 16.87 14.75
N ILE A 137 -13.80 16.20 14.42
CA ILE A 137 -13.78 14.79 14.00
C ILE A 137 -13.40 13.92 15.19
N GLU A 138 -14.23 12.93 15.50
CA GLU A 138 -13.93 11.91 16.50
C GLU A 138 -12.97 10.86 15.92
N LEU A 139 -11.88 10.58 16.64
CA LEU A 139 -10.90 9.56 16.23
C LEU A 139 -11.52 8.16 16.36
N PRO A 140 -11.37 7.28 15.37
CA PRO A 140 -12.09 6.00 15.30
C PRO A 140 -11.45 4.86 16.09
N TYR A 141 -10.40 5.10 16.85
CA TYR A 141 -9.51 4.04 17.35
C TYR A 141 -10.13 3.16 18.43
N ARG A 142 -11.17 3.65 19.11
CA ARG A 142 -11.97 2.86 20.07
C ARG A 142 -12.84 1.81 19.42
N GLU A 143 -13.09 1.94 18.10
CA GLU A 143 -13.87 0.98 17.32
C GLU A 143 -13.07 -0.32 17.02
N PHE A 144 -11.75 -0.31 17.15
CA PHE A 144 -10.96 -1.54 17.01
C PHE A 144 -11.28 -2.54 18.13
N SER A 145 -11.68 -3.73 17.72
CA SER A 145 -11.88 -4.87 18.62
C SER A 145 -10.54 -5.46 19.06
N ASP A 146 -10.55 -6.26 20.13
CA ASP A 146 -9.33 -6.97 20.56
C ASP A 146 -8.86 -7.98 19.52
N ALA A 147 -9.77 -8.53 18.72
CA ALA A 147 -9.43 -9.37 17.57
C ALA A 147 -8.70 -8.58 16.47
N ASP A 148 -9.08 -7.31 16.23
CA ASP A 148 -8.37 -6.43 15.31
C ASP A 148 -6.97 -6.13 15.82
N LEU A 149 -6.83 -5.79 17.11
CA LEU A 149 -5.53 -5.50 17.73
C LEU A 149 -4.56 -6.68 17.64
N ALA A 150 -5.08 -7.89 17.77
CA ALA A 150 -4.27 -9.11 17.70
C ALA A 150 -3.87 -9.53 16.27
N ASN A 151 -4.66 -9.18 15.25
CA ASN A 151 -4.54 -9.79 13.93
C ASN A 151 -4.37 -8.81 12.77
N ARG A 152 -4.50 -7.50 12.99
CA ARG A 152 -4.45 -6.49 11.91
C ARG A 152 -3.33 -5.48 12.12
N VAL A 153 -2.89 -4.90 11.00
CA VAL A 153 -2.16 -3.63 10.98
C VAL A 153 -3.17 -2.53 11.29
N LEU A 154 -2.89 -1.71 12.30
CA LEU A 154 -3.76 -0.62 12.69
C LEU A 154 -3.38 0.64 11.92
N TYR A 155 -4.30 1.10 11.10
CA TYR A 155 -4.14 2.36 10.39
C TYR A 155 -4.48 3.53 11.31
N VAL A 156 -3.53 4.45 11.47
CA VAL A 156 -3.65 5.65 12.30
C VAL A 156 -3.30 6.90 11.49
N GLU A 157 -3.91 8.02 11.81
CA GLU A 157 -3.80 9.27 11.07
C GLU A 157 -3.52 10.42 12.04
N ALA A 158 -2.31 10.99 12.00
CA ALA A 158 -1.94 12.17 12.79
C ALA A 158 -2.18 13.48 12.01
N SER A 159 -2.27 13.40 10.67
CA SER A 159 -2.56 14.54 9.81
C SER A 159 -3.28 14.10 8.53
N ARG A 160 -4.12 14.97 8.00
CA ARG A 160 -4.93 14.73 6.80
C ARG A 160 -4.55 15.69 5.69
N GLY A 161 -4.52 15.19 4.42
CA GLY A 161 -4.14 15.95 3.24
C GLY A 161 -2.64 15.95 2.97
N CYS A 162 -2.23 16.60 1.87
CA CYS A 162 -0.84 16.70 1.46
C CYS A 162 -0.58 18.05 0.79
N PRO A 163 0.46 18.83 1.21
CA PRO A 163 0.72 20.15 0.62
C PRO A 163 1.39 20.08 -0.75
N PHE A 164 1.88 18.89 -1.14
CA PHE A 164 2.54 18.68 -2.42
C PHE A 164 1.52 18.50 -3.55
N LYS A 165 1.98 18.74 -4.79
CA LYS A 165 1.11 18.77 -5.98
C LYS A 165 1.44 17.66 -6.97
N CYS A 166 1.96 16.52 -6.50
CA CYS A 166 2.30 15.41 -7.37
C CYS A 166 1.07 14.96 -8.18
N GLU A 167 1.14 15.02 -9.51
CA GLU A 167 -0.03 14.93 -10.38
C GLU A 167 -0.63 13.54 -10.49
N PHE A 168 0.12 12.51 -10.14
CA PHE A 168 -0.35 11.13 -10.11
C PHE A 168 -1.05 10.74 -8.79
N CYS A 169 -1.01 11.62 -7.77
CA CYS A 169 -1.40 11.27 -6.42
C CYS A 169 -2.75 11.89 -6.02
N LEU A 170 -3.69 11.08 -5.53
CA LEU A 170 -4.97 11.54 -5.01
C LEU A 170 -4.82 12.46 -3.80
N SER A 171 -3.84 12.21 -2.93
CA SER A 171 -3.64 13.04 -1.73
C SER A 171 -3.25 14.49 -2.05
N SER A 172 -2.77 14.76 -3.28
CA SER A 172 -2.48 16.12 -3.75
C SER A 172 -3.74 16.94 -4.04
N LEU A 173 -4.90 16.30 -4.13
CA LEU A 173 -6.20 16.95 -4.32
C LEU A 173 -6.72 17.57 -3.03
N ASP A 174 -6.38 16.98 -1.88
CA ASP A 174 -6.65 17.54 -0.56
C ASP A 174 -5.45 18.36 -0.08
N LYS A 175 -5.55 19.68 -0.22
CA LYS A 175 -4.47 20.64 0.11
C LYS A 175 -4.50 21.10 1.56
N THR A 176 -5.33 20.51 2.41
CA THR A 176 -5.50 20.99 3.78
C THR A 176 -4.22 20.84 4.60
N ALA A 177 -3.54 19.68 4.50
CA ALA A 177 -2.35 19.33 5.30
C ALA A 177 -2.53 19.68 6.80
N TRP A 178 -3.75 19.45 7.33
CA TRP A 178 -4.11 19.75 8.70
C TRP A 178 -3.63 18.64 9.64
N ALA A 179 -3.16 19.01 10.83
CA ALA A 179 -2.85 18.06 11.89
C ALA A 179 -4.00 17.93 12.86
N PHE A 180 -4.24 16.73 13.36
CA PHE A 180 -5.04 16.52 14.56
C PHE A 180 -4.34 17.12 15.78
N ASP A 181 -5.11 17.43 16.83
CA ASP A 181 -4.52 17.77 18.11
C ASP A 181 -3.70 16.57 18.62
N LEU A 182 -2.40 16.83 18.83
CA LEU A 182 -1.46 15.77 19.11
C LEU A 182 -1.70 15.11 20.46
N ASN A 183 -2.13 15.87 21.49
CA ASN A 183 -2.33 15.31 22.83
C ASN A 183 -3.48 14.28 22.87
N PRO A 184 -4.69 14.57 22.36
CA PRO A 184 -5.73 13.56 22.25
C PRO A 184 -5.32 12.38 21.35
N PHE A 185 -4.62 12.63 20.25
CA PHE A 185 -4.14 11.58 19.36
C PHE A 185 -3.18 10.62 20.08
N LEU A 186 -2.19 11.14 20.81
CA LEU A 186 -1.26 10.30 21.58
C LEU A 186 -1.95 9.55 22.73
N GLN A 187 -2.99 10.13 23.33
CA GLN A 187 -3.80 9.43 24.32
C GLN A 187 -4.54 8.23 23.72
N GLU A 188 -5.12 8.37 22.53
CA GLU A 188 -5.77 7.26 21.83
C GLU A 188 -4.74 6.16 21.43
N LEU A 189 -3.55 6.56 20.97
CA LEU A 189 -2.46 5.60 20.71
C LEU A 189 -2.05 4.85 21.98
N ASP A 190 -2.01 5.55 23.15
CA ASP A 190 -1.70 4.93 24.42
C ASP A 190 -2.74 3.89 24.83
N ILE A 191 -4.02 4.21 24.66
CA ILE A 191 -5.11 3.27 24.90
C ILE A 191 -4.95 2.03 24.01
N LEU A 192 -4.69 2.20 22.70
CA LEU A 192 -4.46 1.08 21.80
C LEU A 192 -3.25 0.23 22.22
N PHE A 193 -2.13 0.88 22.55
CA PHE A 193 -0.92 0.19 22.99
C PHE A 193 -1.16 -0.63 24.26
N ASN A 194 -1.84 -0.06 25.25
CA ASN A 194 -2.16 -0.72 26.53
C ASN A 194 -3.16 -1.88 26.34
N ARG A 195 -4.02 -1.82 25.32
CA ARG A 195 -4.89 -2.93 24.91
C ARG A 195 -4.16 -4.03 24.12
N GLY A 196 -2.86 -3.87 23.83
CA GLY A 196 -2.04 -4.88 23.15
C GLY A 196 -1.72 -4.60 21.69
N ALA A 197 -2.09 -3.44 21.15
CA ALA A 197 -1.69 -3.05 19.78
C ALA A 197 -0.17 -2.96 19.64
N ARG A 198 0.39 -3.57 18.59
CA ARG A 198 1.84 -3.59 18.34
C ARG A 198 2.21 -3.28 16.88
N ASN A 199 1.25 -3.16 15.99
CA ASN A 199 1.51 -2.94 14.58
C ASN A 199 0.73 -1.72 14.08
N PHE A 200 1.43 -0.59 13.94
CA PHE A 200 0.85 0.70 13.56
C PHE A 200 1.34 1.10 12.17
N LYS A 201 0.43 1.47 11.29
CA LYS A 201 0.74 2.11 10.01
C LYS A 201 0.11 3.50 9.96
N PHE A 202 0.96 4.52 9.93
CA PHE A 202 0.51 5.89 9.72
C PHE A 202 0.13 6.07 8.26
N VAL A 203 -1.04 6.65 8.02
CA VAL A 203 -1.53 6.97 6.66
C VAL A 203 -1.21 8.41 6.24
N ASP A 204 -0.50 9.13 7.08
CA ASP A 204 0.05 10.45 6.80
C ASP A 204 1.03 10.38 5.63
N ARG A 205 0.77 11.11 4.56
CA ARG A 205 1.58 11.07 3.32
C ARG A 205 2.93 11.78 3.45
N THR A 206 3.14 12.51 4.52
CA THR A 206 4.28 13.39 4.73
C THR A 206 4.61 13.48 6.22
N PHE A 207 4.80 12.33 6.86
CA PHE A 207 5.02 12.22 8.31
C PHE A 207 6.10 13.19 8.81
N ASN A 208 7.23 13.28 8.11
CA ASN A 208 8.38 14.10 8.50
C ASN A 208 8.26 15.60 8.18
N LEU A 209 7.10 16.09 7.73
CA LEU A 209 6.92 17.50 7.37
C LEU A 209 6.74 18.39 8.62
N LYS A 210 6.00 17.92 9.63
CA LYS A 210 5.74 18.65 10.87
C LYS A 210 6.67 18.15 11.97
N ILE A 211 7.89 18.68 12.01
CA ILE A 211 9.02 18.17 12.79
C ILE A 211 8.67 17.92 14.26
N GLU A 212 8.03 18.88 14.94
CA GLU A 212 7.70 18.75 16.35
C GLU A 212 6.65 17.66 16.62
N ALA A 213 5.62 17.56 15.78
CA ALA A 213 4.63 16.50 15.90
C ALA A 213 5.26 15.12 15.65
N SER A 214 6.07 15.01 14.59
CA SER A 214 6.79 13.77 14.28
C SER A 214 7.77 13.37 15.38
N ALA A 215 8.50 14.35 15.96
CA ALA A 215 9.40 14.11 17.07
C ALA A 215 8.66 13.59 18.31
N GLN A 216 7.51 14.17 18.65
CA GLN A 216 6.71 13.70 19.79
C GLN A 216 6.11 12.31 19.55
N ILE A 217 5.70 11.98 18.32
CA ILE A 217 5.21 10.64 17.97
C ILE A 217 6.36 9.61 18.05
N LEU A 218 7.54 9.94 17.55
CA LEU A 218 8.71 9.05 17.67
C LEU A 218 9.09 8.85 19.14
N GLN A 219 9.13 9.94 19.95
CA GLN A 219 9.40 9.86 21.38
C GLN A 219 8.36 8.99 22.11
N PHE A 220 7.06 9.12 21.76
CA PHE A 220 5.99 8.28 22.31
C PHE A 220 6.30 6.78 22.17
N PHE A 221 6.80 6.34 21.02
CA PHE A 221 7.16 4.94 20.81
C PHE A 221 8.47 4.56 21.49
N LEU A 222 9.47 5.45 21.53
CA LEU A 222 10.72 5.23 22.25
C LEU A 222 10.49 5.03 23.77
N ASP A 223 9.64 5.85 24.37
CA ASP A 223 9.29 5.72 25.80
C ASP A 223 8.68 4.35 26.12
N ARG A 224 7.93 3.78 25.17
CA ARG A 224 7.31 2.46 25.32
C ARG A 224 8.28 1.31 25.07
N LEU A 225 9.27 1.51 24.20
CA LEU A 225 10.35 0.53 23.99
C LEU A 225 11.24 0.37 25.22
N ALA A 226 11.30 1.39 26.08
CA ALA A 226 12.00 1.29 27.37
C ALA A 226 11.30 0.35 28.37
N THR A 227 10.11 -0.15 28.04
CA THR A 227 9.34 -1.10 28.88
C THR A 227 9.31 -2.48 28.24
N ASP A 228 9.31 -3.55 29.05
CA ASP A 228 9.23 -4.94 28.58
C ASP A 228 7.95 -5.25 27.77
N SER A 229 6.96 -4.35 27.84
CA SER A 229 5.68 -4.51 27.16
C SER A 229 5.72 -4.25 25.65
N ALA A 230 6.82 -3.70 25.09
CA ALA A 230 6.91 -3.32 23.70
C ALA A 230 7.36 -4.44 22.73
N GLN A 231 7.50 -5.67 23.23
CA GLN A 231 7.85 -6.79 22.35
C GLN A 231 6.88 -6.88 21.18
N GLY A 232 7.44 -6.88 19.99
CA GLY A 232 6.64 -6.99 18.79
C GLY A 232 6.16 -5.68 18.19
N LEU A 233 6.57 -4.53 18.71
CA LEU A 233 6.22 -3.24 18.13
C LEU A 233 6.79 -3.10 16.72
N LEU A 234 5.92 -2.66 15.80
CA LEU A 234 6.26 -2.27 14.44
C LEU A 234 5.50 -0.98 14.11
N VAL A 235 6.21 0.03 13.65
CA VAL A 235 5.64 1.33 13.29
C VAL A 235 6.10 1.72 11.88
N HIS A 236 5.13 1.95 11.01
CA HIS A 236 5.36 2.27 9.60
C HIS A 236 4.94 3.71 9.32
N PHE A 237 5.81 4.49 8.67
CA PHE A 237 5.56 5.86 8.26
C PHE A 237 5.85 6.07 6.77
N GLU A 238 5.06 6.93 6.11
CA GLU A 238 5.39 7.46 4.79
C GLU A 238 6.15 8.80 4.95
N VAL A 239 7.32 8.92 4.34
CA VAL A 239 8.20 10.07 4.52
C VAL A 239 8.61 10.72 3.20
N ILE A 240 8.89 12.03 3.27
CA ILE A 240 9.46 12.79 2.16
C ILE A 240 10.96 12.52 2.12
N PRO A 241 11.52 12.11 0.97
CA PRO A 241 12.90 11.63 0.89
C PRO A 241 13.96 12.71 1.15
N ASP A 242 13.73 13.96 0.72
CA ASP A 242 14.70 15.06 0.77
C ASP A 242 14.56 15.96 2.01
N HIS A 243 13.71 15.56 2.98
CA HIS A 243 13.46 16.30 4.21
C HIS A 243 13.64 15.42 5.45
N LEU A 244 14.85 15.38 5.98
CA LEU A 244 15.16 14.62 7.20
C LEU A 244 16.05 15.45 8.13
N PRO A 245 15.45 16.36 8.94
CA PRO A 245 16.20 17.25 9.83
C PRO A 245 16.83 16.48 11.00
N ASP A 246 17.92 17.05 11.55
CA ASP A 246 18.74 16.42 12.60
C ASP A 246 17.91 16.01 13.83
N ARG A 247 16.93 16.81 14.20
CA ARG A 247 16.02 16.49 15.32
C ARG A 247 15.30 15.14 15.14
N LEU A 248 14.90 14.80 13.91
CA LEU A 248 14.29 13.49 13.63
C LEU A 248 15.35 12.39 13.55
N LYS A 249 16.52 12.69 12.98
CA LYS A 249 17.65 11.76 12.93
C LYS A 249 18.07 11.30 14.33
N GLU A 250 18.18 12.22 15.27
CA GLU A 250 18.52 11.93 16.68
C GLU A 250 17.55 10.92 17.32
N LEU A 251 16.26 11.02 17.00
CA LEU A 251 15.26 10.10 17.53
C LEU A 251 15.26 8.76 16.77
N ILE A 252 15.34 8.82 15.44
CA ILE A 252 15.30 7.61 14.59
C ILE A 252 16.48 6.67 14.90
N SER A 253 17.67 7.21 15.15
CA SER A 253 18.86 6.39 15.49
C SER A 253 18.74 5.61 16.79
N GLN A 254 17.80 5.97 17.68
CA GLN A 254 17.60 5.30 18.97
C GLN A 254 16.71 4.04 18.85
N PHE A 255 16.02 3.84 17.73
CA PHE A 255 15.15 2.68 17.58
C PHE A 255 15.95 1.41 17.32
N PRO A 256 15.60 0.30 17.98
CA PRO A 256 16.21 -0.99 17.72
C PRO A 256 15.76 -1.57 16.36
N PRO A 257 16.49 -2.55 15.81
CA PRO A 257 16.09 -3.24 14.59
C PRO A 257 14.67 -3.84 14.68
N GLY A 258 13.95 -3.83 13.54
CA GLY A 258 12.64 -4.45 13.40
C GLY A 258 11.47 -3.63 13.95
N VAL A 259 11.68 -2.39 14.40
CA VAL A 259 10.62 -1.52 14.93
C VAL A 259 10.16 -0.49 13.91
N LEU A 260 11.09 0.25 13.28
CA LEU A 260 10.72 1.28 12.32
C LEU A 260 10.76 0.76 10.88
N GLN A 261 9.73 1.13 10.13
CA GLN A 261 9.70 1.01 8.68
C GLN A 261 9.35 2.36 8.06
N PHE A 262 10.13 2.79 7.07
CA PHE A 262 9.83 3.97 6.27
C PHE A 262 9.49 3.58 4.84
N GLU A 263 8.34 4.03 4.37
CA GLU A 263 7.97 4.04 2.95
C GLU A 263 8.41 5.38 2.35
N VAL A 264 9.33 5.31 1.38
CA VAL A 264 10.02 6.47 0.84
C VAL A 264 9.73 6.57 -0.65
N GLY A 265 8.82 7.45 -1.02
CA GLY A 265 8.47 7.65 -2.42
C GLY A 265 9.57 8.42 -3.16
N ILE A 266 10.33 7.77 -4.01
CA ILE A 266 11.28 8.38 -4.94
C ILE A 266 10.57 8.72 -6.26
N GLN A 267 9.84 7.77 -6.78
CA GLN A 267 9.05 7.76 -8.01
C GLN A 267 9.90 7.76 -9.28
N SER A 268 10.80 8.71 -9.46
CA SER A 268 11.79 8.80 -10.53
C SER A 268 12.98 9.67 -10.08
N PHE A 269 14.17 9.39 -10.57
CA PHE A 269 15.35 10.25 -10.43
C PHE A 269 15.53 11.22 -11.61
N ASN A 270 14.71 11.11 -12.66
CA ASN A 270 14.76 11.99 -13.79
C ASN A 270 14.12 13.35 -13.46
N GLU A 271 14.94 14.41 -13.43
CA GLU A 271 14.50 15.75 -13.04
C GLU A 271 13.45 16.35 -13.97
N GLU A 272 13.53 16.07 -15.28
CA GLU A 272 12.52 16.54 -16.24
C GLU A 272 11.17 15.86 -16.00
N VAL A 273 11.17 14.57 -15.69
CA VAL A 273 9.97 13.82 -15.32
C VAL A 273 9.40 14.35 -14.00
N GLN A 274 10.24 14.56 -12.99
CA GLN A 274 9.83 15.15 -11.71
C GLN A 274 9.14 16.51 -11.91
N GLN A 275 9.74 17.40 -12.71
CA GLN A 275 9.16 18.71 -13.02
C GLN A 275 7.80 18.56 -13.72
N ARG A 276 7.70 17.65 -14.69
CA ARG A 276 6.48 17.40 -15.48
C ARG A 276 5.32 16.92 -14.63
N ILE A 277 5.56 16.05 -13.66
CA ILE A 277 4.55 15.58 -12.71
C ILE A 277 4.41 16.47 -11.48
N SER A 278 4.93 17.68 -11.51
CA SER A 278 4.88 18.66 -10.40
C SER A 278 5.47 18.14 -9.08
N ARG A 279 6.44 17.22 -9.16
CA ARG A 279 7.18 16.70 -8.02
C ARG A 279 8.45 17.50 -7.82
N ARG A 280 8.51 18.22 -6.73
CA ARG A 280 9.72 18.95 -6.31
C ARG A 280 10.51 18.08 -5.35
N GLN A 281 11.62 17.53 -5.81
CA GLN A 281 12.49 16.65 -5.04
C GLN A 281 13.96 17.02 -5.31
N ASP A 282 14.74 17.13 -4.25
CA ASP A 282 16.19 17.27 -4.31
C ASP A 282 16.83 15.88 -4.30
N ASN A 283 17.29 15.41 -5.46
CA ASN A 283 17.85 14.07 -5.59
C ASN A 283 19.12 13.87 -4.76
N ALA A 284 19.97 14.91 -4.62
CA ALA A 284 21.20 14.82 -3.83
C ALA A 284 20.90 14.66 -2.33
N LYS A 285 19.95 15.47 -1.80
CA LYS A 285 19.50 15.31 -0.41
C LYS A 285 18.78 13.98 -0.19
N THR A 286 17.99 13.53 -1.16
CA THR A 286 17.33 12.23 -1.12
C THR A 286 18.35 11.10 -0.91
N GLU A 287 19.40 11.04 -1.74
CA GLU A 287 20.45 10.03 -1.59
C GLU A 287 21.19 10.14 -0.26
N ALA A 288 21.55 11.36 0.14
CA ALA A 288 22.23 11.59 1.41
C ALA A 288 21.39 11.10 2.60
N ASN A 289 20.08 11.38 2.59
CA ASN A 289 19.17 10.92 3.65
C ASN A 289 18.96 9.40 3.63
N LEU A 290 18.81 8.79 2.45
CA LEU A 290 18.70 7.33 2.34
C LEU A 290 19.97 6.64 2.86
N ARG A 291 21.16 7.11 2.46
CA ARG A 291 22.43 6.58 2.96
C ARG A 291 22.54 6.73 4.47
N TRP A 292 22.17 7.91 5.01
CA TRP A 292 22.17 8.13 6.45
C TRP A 292 21.23 7.14 7.16
N LEU A 293 20.01 6.95 6.67
CA LEU A 293 19.06 5.99 7.25
C LEU A 293 19.60 4.56 7.27
N LEU A 294 20.33 4.18 6.23
CA LEU A 294 20.92 2.84 6.09
C LEU A 294 22.15 2.62 6.99
N THR A 295 22.95 3.67 7.25
CA THR A 295 24.21 3.55 8.00
C THR A 295 24.09 3.92 9.47
N GLU A 296 23.22 4.90 9.79
CA GLU A 296 23.12 5.49 11.12
C GLU A 296 21.81 5.13 11.84
N SER A 297 20.94 4.30 11.22
CA SER A 297 19.72 3.84 11.86
C SER A 297 19.44 2.36 11.59
N ASN A 298 18.50 1.81 12.35
CA ASN A 298 18.01 0.44 12.13
C ASN A 298 16.65 0.42 11.41
N ALA A 299 16.26 1.53 10.78
CA ALA A 299 14.98 1.60 10.07
C ALA A 299 15.00 0.73 8.81
N HIS A 300 13.91 -0.01 8.60
CA HIS A 300 13.69 -0.74 7.36
C HIS A 300 13.18 0.21 6.27
N LEU A 301 13.89 0.30 5.15
CA LEU A 301 13.54 1.19 4.05
C LEU A 301 12.81 0.45 2.94
N HIS A 302 11.60 0.90 2.65
CA HIS A 302 10.80 0.52 1.51
C HIS A 302 10.74 1.73 0.57
N THR A 303 11.38 1.64 -0.58
CA THR A 303 11.49 2.75 -1.53
C THR A 303 10.66 2.49 -2.77
N ASP A 304 10.00 3.53 -3.32
CA ASP A 304 9.08 3.37 -4.44
C ASP A 304 9.59 4.05 -5.71
N LEU A 305 9.49 3.33 -6.83
CA LEU A 305 9.63 3.84 -8.19
C LEU A 305 8.32 3.62 -8.96
N ILE A 306 7.96 4.57 -9.85
CA ILE A 306 6.77 4.45 -10.71
C ILE A 306 7.21 4.37 -12.17
N PHE A 307 6.90 3.25 -12.81
CA PHE A 307 7.12 3.02 -14.22
C PHE A 307 5.98 3.58 -15.08
N GLY A 308 6.34 4.26 -16.18
CA GLY A 308 5.37 4.79 -17.16
C GLY A 308 4.95 6.23 -16.89
N LEU A 309 5.70 6.99 -16.08
CA LEU A 309 5.51 8.43 -15.94
C LEU A 309 5.66 9.16 -17.28
N PRO A 310 4.93 10.27 -17.52
CA PRO A 310 4.94 10.95 -18.81
C PRO A 310 6.34 11.48 -19.18
N GLY A 311 6.87 11.04 -20.33
CA GLY A 311 8.17 11.43 -20.86
C GLY A 311 9.36 10.73 -20.18
N GLU A 312 9.13 9.69 -19.40
CA GLU A 312 10.19 8.81 -18.90
C GLU A 312 10.38 7.63 -19.85
N THR A 313 11.60 7.44 -20.35
CA THR A 313 11.95 6.30 -21.18
C THR A 313 12.30 5.08 -20.35
N LEU A 314 12.24 3.89 -20.95
CA LEU A 314 12.69 2.66 -20.31
C LEU A 314 14.16 2.73 -19.87
N GLN A 315 15.02 3.39 -20.66
CA GLN A 315 16.43 3.58 -20.31
C GLN A 315 16.60 4.51 -19.09
N SER A 316 15.90 5.65 -19.05
CA SER A 316 15.92 6.57 -17.91
C SER A 316 15.44 5.91 -16.62
N PHE A 317 14.39 5.10 -16.73
CA PHE A 317 13.90 4.32 -15.58
C PHE A 317 14.94 3.29 -15.11
N ALA A 318 15.57 2.56 -16.04
CA ALA A 318 16.63 1.61 -15.73
C ALA A 318 17.81 2.26 -14.97
N GLU A 319 18.25 3.44 -15.43
CA GLU A 319 19.29 4.21 -14.75
C GLU A 319 18.88 4.65 -13.33
N GLY A 320 17.62 5.09 -13.17
CA GLY A 320 17.04 5.45 -11.88
C GLY A 320 16.95 4.24 -10.92
N PHE A 321 16.57 3.09 -11.44
CA PHE A 321 16.54 1.84 -10.69
C PHE A 321 17.95 1.42 -10.23
N ASP A 322 18.93 1.42 -11.13
CA ASP A 322 20.31 1.05 -10.82
C ASP A 322 20.93 2.03 -9.79
N ARG A 323 20.61 3.32 -9.91
CA ARG A 323 20.99 4.34 -8.94
C ARG A 323 20.44 4.04 -7.55
N LEU A 324 19.15 3.67 -7.45
CA LEU A 324 18.50 3.32 -6.19
C LEU A 324 19.05 2.02 -5.62
N LEU A 325 19.25 1.01 -6.48
CA LEU A 325 19.85 -0.27 -6.08
C LEU A 325 21.24 -0.09 -5.49
N ASN A 326 22.07 0.81 -6.04
CA ASN A 326 23.39 1.14 -5.54
C ASN A 326 23.38 1.89 -4.19
N ILE A 327 22.26 2.52 -3.83
CA ILE A 327 22.06 3.08 -2.47
C ILE A 327 21.85 1.93 -1.48
N GLY A 328 21.13 0.88 -1.88
CA GLY A 328 20.96 -0.37 -1.14
C GLY A 328 19.83 -0.40 -0.13
N PRO A 329 18.62 0.16 -0.42
CA PRO A 329 17.48 -0.02 0.47
C PRO A 329 17.09 -1.50 0.56
N GLN A 330 16.42 -1.88 1.65
CA GLN A 330 16.02 -3.27 1.85
C GLN A 330 14.97 -3.72 0.83
N GLU A 331 14.09 -2.80 0.41
CA GLU A 331 13.06 -3.08 -0.59
C GLU A 331 12.94 -1.94 -1.61
N ILE A 332 12.76 -2.31 -2.87
CA ILE A 332 12.41 -1.39 -3.95
C ILE A 332 11.06 -1.81 -4.54
N GLN A 333 10.02 -1.06 -4.28
CA GLN A 333 8.72 -1.30 -4.89
C GLN A 333 8.67 -0.72 -6.29
N LEU A 334 8.36 -1.57 -7.25
CA LEU A 334 8.21 -1.22 -8.65
C LEU A 334 6.72 -1.05 -8.97
N GLY A 335 6.23 0.19 -8.85
CA GLY A 335 4.87 0.54 -9.20
C GLY A 335 4.69 0.77 -10.69
N ILE A 336 3.51 0.46 -11.22
CA ILE A 336 3.12 0.84 -12.59
C ILE A 336 2.10 1.96 -12.49
N LEU A 337 2.28 3.02 -13.27
CA LEU A 337 1.43 4.20 -13.25
C LEU A 337 -0.04 3.83 -13.45
N LYS A 338 -0.91 4.48 -12.69
CA LYS A 338 -2.37 4.36 -12.79
C LYS A 338 -2.97 5.74 -12.98
N LEU A 339 -3.97 5.83 -13.82
CA LEU A 339 -4.75 7.07 -13.97
C LEU A 339 -5.86 7.11 -12.92
N LEU A 340 -5.52 7.58 -11.72
CA LEU A 340 -6.50 7.71 -10.65
C LEU A 340 -7.48 8.86 -10.96
N ARG A 341 -8.77 8.64 -10.72
CA ARG A 341 -9.83 9.60 -11.05
C ARG A 341 -9.61 10.95 -10.36
N GLY A 342 -9.80 12.04 -11.12
CA GLY A 342 -9.64 13.40 -10.63
C GLY A 342 -8.19 13.88 -10.53
N THR A 343 -7.20 13.04 -10.75
CA THR A 343 -5.80 13.48 -10.70
C THR A 343 -5.41 14.32 -11.92
N PRO A 344 -4.57 15.37 -11.74
CA PRO A 344 -4.10 16.20 -12.84
C PRO A 344 -3.31 15.44 -13.92
N LEU A 345 -2.86 14.23 -13.64
CA LEU A 345 -2.13 13.36 -14.57
C LEU A 345 -2.85 13.19 -15.90
N ALA A 346 -4.19 13.23 -15.92
CA ALA A 346 -5.02 13.12 -17.13
C ALA A 346 -4.63 14.12 -18.21
N ARG A 347 -4.11 15.31 -17.86
CA ARG A 347 -3.69 16.35 -18.80
C ARG A 347 -2.53 15.94 -19.73
N HIS A 348 -1.73 14.96 -19.29
CA HIS A 348 -0.58 14.45 -20.05
C HIS A 348 -0.95 13.37 -21.07
N THR A 349 -2.16 12.83 -20.98
CA THR A 349 -2.59 11.66 -21.77
C THR A 349 -2.40 11.88 -23.26
N GLN A 350 -2.90 13.00 -23.81
CA GLN A 350 -2.81 13.28 -25.24
C GLN A 350 -1.37 13.60 -25.69
N ALA A 351 -0.67 14.47 -24.94
CA ALA A 351 0.67 14.93 -25.30
C ALA A 351 1.70 13.80 -25.32
N HIS A 352 1.56 12.83 -24.43
CA HIS A 352 2.47 11.68 -24.31
C HIS A 352 1.88 10.36 -24.84
N GLY A 353 0.76 10.39 -25.56
CA GLY A 353 0.14 9.21 -26.16
C GLY A 353 -0.16 8.09 -25.15
N MET A 354 -0.55 8.46 -23.92
CA MET A 354 -0.74 7.51 -22.83
C MET A 354 -2.05 6.74 -23.01
N VAL A 355 -1.98 5.43 -22.98
CA VAL A 355 -3.13 4.52 -23.06
C VAL A 355 -3.27 3.75 -21.77
N TYR A 356 -4.45 3.82 -21.16
CA TYR A 356 -4.76 3.18 -19.89
C TYR A 356 -5.83 2.12 -20.04
N ASP A 357 -5.87 1.17 -19.11
CA ASP A 357 -7.01 0.26 -18.99
C ASP A 357 -8.29 1.07 -18.71
N SER A 358 -9.38 0.68 -19.35
CA SER A 358 -10.71 1.25 -19.10
C SER A 358 -11.33 0.77 -17.78
N GLN A 359 -10.82 -0.33 -17.25
CA GLN A 359 -11.27 -0.93 -15.98
C GLN A 359 -10.28 -0.67 -14.87
N PRO A 360 -10.73 -0.56 -13.61
CA PRO A 360 -9.84 -0.50 -12.46
C PRO A 360 -8.86 -1.68 -12.44
N PRO A 361 -7.62 -1.42 -12.09
CA PRO A 361 -7.05 -0.22 -11.48
C PRO A 361 -6.46 0.81 -12.47
N TYR A 362 -6.96 0.93 -13.70
CA TYR A 362 -6.61 1.95 -14.70
C TYR A 362 -5.11 2.03 -14.99
N VAL A 363 -4.48 0.89 -15.15
CA VAL A 363 -3.02 0.78 -15.38
C VAL A 363 -2.67 1.27 -16.77
N ILE A 364 -1.57 2.00 -16.89
CA ILE A 364 -1.02 2.40 -18.20
C ILE A 364 -0.54 1.16 -18.96
N ARG A 365 -0.78 1.14 -20.29
CA ARG A 365 -0.43 0.04 -21.19
C ARG A 365 0.62 0.40 -22.21
N GLN A 366 0.70 1.67 -22.59
CA GLN A 366 1.72 2.24 -23.47
C GLN A 366 1.74 3.76 -23.38
N ASN A 367 2.82 4.36 -23.84
CA ASN A 367 2.92 5.80 -24.14
C ASN A 367 3.86 6.01 -25.33
N ASN A 368 4.18 7.27 -25.68
CA ASN A 368 5.05 7.58 -26.80
C ASN A 368 6.49 7.07 -26.62
N ASP A 369 6.95 6.89 -25.37
CA ASP A 369 8.33 6.57 -25.02
C ASP A 369 8.53 5.07 -24.71
N ILE A 370 7.44 4.37 -24.38
CA ILE A 370 7.45 2.97 -23.96
C ILE A 370 6.28 2.25 -24.64
N ASP A 371 6.57 1.21 -25.41
CA ASP A 371 5.57 0.41 -26.09
C ASP A 371 4.88 -0.61 -25.16
N LYS A 372 3.81 -1.20 -25.66
CA LYS A 372 3.00 -2.18 -24.93
C LYS A 372 3.79 -3.40 -24.49
N GLU A 373 4.68 -3.91 -25.34
CA GLU A 373 5.49 -5.09 -25.02
C GLU A 373 6.42 -4.81 -23.83
N SER A 374 7.06 -3.65 -23.82
CA SER A 374 7.91 -3.19 -22.71
C SER A 374 7.12 -3.06 -21.39
N PHE A 375 5.87 -2.57 -21.44
CA PHE A 375 4.99 -2.55 -20.25
C PHE A 375 4.64 -3.96 -19.76
N GLU A 376 4.36 -4.89 -20.66
CA GLU A 376 4.08 -6.27 -20.30
C GLU A 376 5.31 -6.96 -19.69
N ARG A 377 6.50 -6.75 -20.26
CA ARG A 377 7.76 -7.24 -19.73
C ARG A 377 8.03 -6.65 -18.33
N PHE A 378 7.88 -5.33 -18.19
CA PHE A 378 8.06 -4.68 -16.90
C PHE A 378 7.07 -5.16 -15.84
N THR A 379 5.82 -5.42 -16.21
CA THR A 379 4.80 -5.96 -15.29
C THR A 379 5.25 -7.31 -14.73
N ARG A 380 5.84 -8.18 -15.55
CA ARG A 380 6.42 -9.45 -15.11
C ARG A 380 7.64 -9.22 -14.21
N LEU A 381 8.55 -8.33 -14.63
CA LEU A 381 9.73 -7.96 -13.87
C LEU A 381 9.34 -7.50 -12.45
N ALA A 382 8.38 -6.57 -12.31
CA ALA A 382 7.96 -6.05 -11.02
C ALA A 382 7.42 -7.15 -10.08
N LYS A 383 6.68 -8.12 -10.62
CA LYS A 383 6.20 -9.28 -9.86
C LYS A 383 7.33 -10.20 -9.40
N TYR A 384 8.26 -10.50 -10.29
CA TYR A 384 9.40 -11.35 -9.95
C TYR A 384 10.40 -10.65 -9.03
N TRP A 385 10.52 -9.31 -9.16
CA TRP A 385 11.31 -8.51 -8.24
C TRP A 385 10.80 -8.65 -6.80
N ASP A 386 9.49 -8.55 -6.60
CA ASP A 386 8.88 -8.74 -5.29
C ASP A 386 9.11 -10.17 -4.74
N LEU A 387 8.97 -11.19 -5.61
CA LEU A 387 9.15 -12.60 -5.22
C LEU A 387 10.62 -12.96 -4.90
N VAL A 388 11.58 -12.36 -5.60
CA VAL A 388 13.00 -12.74 -5.52
C VAL A 388 13.79 -11.74 -4.66
N ALA A 389 13.78 -10.46 -5.02
CA ALA A 389 14.57 -9.44 -4.33
C ALA A 389 13.92 -8.98 -3.04
N ASN A 390 12.73 -8.35 -3.12
CA ASN A 390 12.06 -7.79 -1.96
C ASN A 390 11.66 -8.83 -0.91
N SER A 391 11.50 -10.10 -1.30
CA SER A 391 11.16 -11.17 -0.35
C SER A 391 12.28 -11.46 0.66
N GLY A 392 13.52 -11.05 0.38
CA GLY A 392 14.70 -11.36 1.18
C GLY A 392 15.10 -12.85 1.19
N ARG A 393 14.51 -13.67 0.30
CA ARG A 393 14.73 -15.13 0.25
C ARG A 393 15.96 -15.56 -0.52
N PHE A 394 16.50 -14.70 -1.40
CA PHE A 394 17.59 -15.03 -2.33
C PHE A 394 18.83 -14.16 -2.09
N LYS A 395 19.22 -13.94 -0.83
CA LYS A 395 20.33 -13.05 -0.44
C LYS A 395 21.66 -13.40 -1.10
N GLN A 396 22.00 -14.68 -1.11
CA GLN A 396 23.27 -15.17 -1.69
C GLN A 396 23.19 -15.25 -3.21
N THR A 397 21.99 -15.54 -3.73
CA THR A 397 21.79 -15.80 -5.16
C THR A 397 21.46 -14.54 -5.95
N LEU A 398 20.78 -13.56 -5.35
CA LEU A 398 20.40 -12.30 -6.01
C LEU A 398 21.59 -11.55 -6.64
N PRO A 399 22.76 -11.42 -6.01
CA PRO A 399 23.92 -10.80 -6.63
C PRO A 399 24.35 -11.46 -7.95
N LEU A 400 24.20 -12.78 -8.09
CA LEU A 400 24.48 -13.48 -9.35
C LEU A 400 23.48 -13.14 -10.44
N ILE A 401 22.19 -13.01 -10.07
CA ILE A 401 21.12 -12.60 -11.00
C ILE A 401 21.39 -11.17 -11.49
N LEU A 402 21.77 -10.28 -10.59
CA LEU A 402 22.01 -8.85 -10.87
C LEU A 402 23.36 -8.58 -11.52
N GLN A 403 24.24 -9.59 -11.65
CA GLN A 403 25.53 -9.40 -12.27
C GLN A 403 25.34 -8.90 -13.71
N ALA A 404 25.74 -7.67 -13.95
CA ALA A 404 25.63 -7.00 -15.23
C ALA A 404 26.41 -7.75 -16.34
N HIS A 405 25.81 -7.82 -17.52
CA HIS A 405 26.39 -8.47 -18.69
C HIS A 405 26.03 -7.74 -19.99
N ALA A 406 26.76 -8.06 -21.05
CA ALA A 406 26.46 -7.46 -22.36
C ALA A 406 25.00 -7.77 -22.79
N PRO A 407 24.35 -6.86 -23.54
CA PRO A 407 24.93 -5.62 -24.07
C PRO A 407 24.83 -4.40 -23.14
N HIS A 408 23.99 -4.43 -22.09
CA HIS A 408 23.63 -3.21 -21.35
C HIS A 408 24.49 -2.93 -20.13
N HIS A 409 25.18 -3.92 -19.56
CA HIS A 409 26.02 -3.79 -18.37
C HIS A 409 25.34 -3.11 -17.16
N SER A 410 24.06 -3.43 -16.92
CA SER A 410 23.20 -2.84 -15.90
C SER A 410 22.48 -3.91 -15.09
N PRO A 411 22.39 -3.79 -13.76
CA PRO A 411 21.59 -4.67 -12.90
C PRO A 411 20.11 -4.75 -13.32
N PHE A 412 19.50 -3.62 -13.70
CA PHE A 412 18.13 -3.59 -14.20
C PHE A 412 17.95 -4.53 -15.41
N TRP A 413 18.82 -4.41 -16.41
CA TRP A 413 18.75 -5.23 -17.62
C TRP A 413 19.10 -6.70 -17.35
N ALA A 414 19.98 -6.95 -16.39
CA ALA A 414 20.27 -8.32 -15.94
C ALA A 414 19.02 -8.96 -15.34
N PHE A 415 18.30 -8.22 -14.48
CA PHE A 415 17.08 -8.72 -13.88
C PHE A 415 15.91 -8.79 -14.90
N MET A 416 15.85 -7.90 -15.88
CA MET A 416 14.88 -7.99 -16.98
C MET A 416 15.08 -9.27 -17.78
N SER A 417 16.34 -9.63 -18.10
CA SER A 417 16.68 -10.89 -18.76
C SER A 417 16.25 -12.11 -17.94
N PHE A 418 16.50 -12.07 -16.63
CA PHE A 418 16.02 -13.11 -15.70
C PHE A 418 14.48 -13.22 -15.69
N ALA A 419 13.78 -12.07 -15.66
CA ALA A 419 12.34 -12.05 -15.65
C ALA A 419 11.73 -12.63 -16.95
N ASP A 420 12.35 -12.37 -18.09
CA ASP A 420 11.92 -12.93 -19.39
C ASP A 420 12.18 -14.45 -19.43
N ASP A 421 13.34 -14.92 -18.96
CA ASP A 421 13.66 -16.35 -18.87
C ASP A 421 12.68 -17.08 -17.92
N LEU A 422 12.44 -16.53 -16.73
CA LEU A 422 11.50 -17.09 -15.76
C LEU A 422 10.07 -17.18 -16.32
N TRP A 423 9.67 -16.16 -17.10
CA TRP A 423 8.39 -16.19 -17.80
C TRP A 423 8.36 -17.30 -18.87
N GLN A 424 9.41 -17.46 -19.65
CA GLN A 424 9.50 -18.54 -20.63
C GLN A 424 9.39 -19.93 -19.99
N GLN A 425 10.04 -20.12 -18.83
CA GLN A 425 10.01 -21.40 -18.11
C GLN A 425 8.64 -21.70 -17.48
N THR A 426 7.96 -20.70 -16.92
CA THR A 426 6.84 -20.94 -16.00
C THR A 426 5.47 -20.50 -16.53
N GLN A 427 5.43 -19.50 -17.42
CA GLN A 427 4.22 -18.80 -17.90
C GLN A 427 3.31 -18.30 -16.75
N LYS A 428 3.90 -18.01 -15.56
CA LYS A 428 3.17 -17.64 -14.34
C LYS A 428 3.88 -16.51 -13.60
N THR A 429 3.14 -15.48 -13.21
CA THR A 429 3.60 -14.41 -12.32
C THR A 429 3.03 -14.51 -10.90
N TYR A 430 2.18 -15.51 -10.65
CA TYR A 430 1.55 -15.78 -9.34
C TYR A 430 1.39 -17.27 -9.13
N GLY A 431 1.29 -17.68 -7.85
CA GLY A 431 1.11 -19.08 -7.49
C GLY A 431 2.34 -19.97 -7.75
N LEU A 432 3.53 -19.35 -7.91
CA LEU A 432 4.81 -20.08 -7.93
C LEU A 432 5.11 -20.56 -6.50
N THR A 433 5.34 -21.85 -6.35
CA THR A 433 5.81 -22.38 -5.07
C THR A 433 7.27 -21.98 -4.82
N PRO A 434 7.72 -21.89 -3.57
CA PRO A 434 9.13 -21.61 -3.26
C PRO A 434 10.08 -22.59 -3.98
N GLU A 435 9.69 -23.87 -4.07
CA GLU A 435 10.47 -24.91 -4.72
C GLU A 435 10.61 -24.66 -6.23
N ALA A 436 9.48 -24.39 -6.91
CA ALA A 436 9.48 -24.10 -8.34
C ALA A 436 10.29 -22.86 -8.67
N LEU A 437 10.25 -21.85 -7.80
CA LEU A 437 11.03 -20.63 -7.98
C LEU A 437 12.53 -20.90 -7.82
N VAL A 438 12.94 -21.71 -6.84
CA VAL A 438 14.34 -22.11 -6.63
C VAL A 438 14.86 -22.90 -7.83
N ASP A 439 14.09 -23.86 -8.35
CA ASP A 439 14.47 -24.64 -9.53
C ASP A 439 14.61 -23.79 -10.79
N ALA A 440 13.70 -22.80 -10.97
CA ALA A 440 13.78 -21.89 -12.11
C ALA A 440 14.98 -20.94 -12.02
N VAL A 441 15.30 -20.41 -10.83
CA VAL A 441 16.52 -19.61 -10.59
C VAL A 441 17.78 -20.43 -10.87
N PHE A 442 17.81 -21.70 -10.41
CA PHE A 442 18.93 -22.61 -10.68
C PHE A 442 19.14 -22.80 -12.19
N THR A 443 18.05 -23.10 -12.93
CA THR A 443 18.10 -23.29 -14.39
C THR A 443 18.60 -22.03 -15.09
N TYR A 444 18.08 -20.86 -14.73
CA TYR A 444 18.55 -19.59 -15.31
C TYR A 444 20.05 -19.38 -15.11
N LEU A 445 20.53 -19.51 -13.88
CA LEU A 445 21.92 -19.24 -13.58
C LEU A 445 22.89 -20.25 -14.22
N THR A 446 22.51 -21.53 -14.27
CA THR A 446 23.40 -22.57 -14.80
C THR A 446 23.32 -22.73 -16.32
N VAL A 447 22.11 -22.62 -16.90
CA VAL A 447 21.92 -22.81 -18.35
C VAL A 447 22.04 -21.49 -19.12
N SER A 448 21.30 -20.44 -18.71
CA SER A 448 21.27 -19.17 -19.46
C SER A 448 22.49 -18.28 -19.16
N ARG A 449 22.99 -18.33 -17.92
CA ARG A 449 24.10 -17.49 -17.47
C ARG A 449 25.43 -18.25 -17.35
N LEU A 450 25.43 -19.57 -17.47
CA LEU A 450 26.60 -20.44 -17.45
C LEU A 450 27.47 -20.31 -16.19
N PHE A 451 26.84 -20.00 -15.04
CA PHE A 451 27.54 -20.08 -13.76
C PHE A 451 27.82 -21.53 -13.38
N GLU A 452 28.84 -21.74 -12.56
CA GLU A 452 29.25 -23.06 -12.09
C GLU A 452 28.12 -23.65 -11.21
N GLU A 453 27.72 -24.86 -11.56
CA GLU A 453 26.54 -25.53 -10.98
C GLU A 453 26.67 -25.76 -9.47
N THR A 454 27.83 -26.19 -9.00
CA THR A 454 28.09 -26.43 -7.58
C THR A 454 28.00 -25.16 -6.76
N GLN A 455 28.52 -24.05 -7.27
CA GLN A 455 28.42 -22.74 -6.60
C GLN A 455 26.97 -22.26 -6.49
N VAL A 456 26.23 -22.32 -7.60
CA VAL A 456 24.82 -21.91 -7.62
C VAL A 456 23.98 -22.74 -6.65
N ARG A 457 24.21 -24.06 -6.62
CA ARG A 457 23.54 -25.00 -5.72
C ARG A 457 23.83 -24.66 -4.25
N GLN A 458 25.06 -24.36 -3.90
CA GLN A 458 25.44 -23.96 -2.54
C GLN A 458 24.76 -22.66 -2.10
N PHE A 459 24.68 -21.65 -2.96
CA PHE A 459 24.01 -20.39 -2.64
C PHE A 459 22.51 -20.58 -2.49
N LEU A 460 21.86 -21.30 -3.40
CA LEU A 460 20.45 -21.61 -3.30
C LEU A 460 20.11 -22.44 -2.06
N LEU A 461 20.98 -23.38 -1.69
CA LEU A 461 20.80 -24.17 -0.46
C LEU A 461 20.78 -23.25 0.78
N LYS A 462 21.75 -22.34 0.89
CA LYS A 462 21.81 -21.36 2.00
C LYS A 462 20.55 -20.50 2.04
N ASP A 463 20.14 -19.94 0.88
CA ASP A 463 18.96 -19.11 0.78
C ASP A 463 17.67 -19.89 1.12
N TYR A 464 17.57 -21.14 0.63
CA TYR A 464 16.40 -21.99 0.88
C TYR A 464 16.26 -22.34 2.36
N LEU A 465 17.35 -22.72 3.02
CA LEU A 465 17.37 -23.01 4.45
C LEU A 465 17.02 -21.77 5.29
N ALA A 466 17.61 -20.61 4.96
CA ALA A 466 17.33 -19.35 5.65
C ALA A 466 15.88 -18.87 5.47
N SER A 467 15.24 -19.23 4.35
CA SER A 467 13.84 -18.83 4.08
C SER A 467 12.80 -19.55 4.93
N GLY A 468 13.18 -20.61 5.64
CA GLY A 468 12.26 -21.48 6.39
C GLY A 468 11.32 -22.32 5.51
N ALA A 469 11.58 -22.40 4.21
CA ALA A 469 10.83 -23.25 3.28
C ALA A 469 11.07 -24.74 3.58
N ARG A 470 10.07 -25.59 3.31
CA ARG A 470 10.06 -26.99 3.81
C ARG A 470 9.81 -28.03 2.73
N GLY A 471 9.66 -27.62 1.47
CA GLY A 471 9.54 -28.54 0.34
C GLY A 471 10.90 -29.08 -0.10
N ARG A 472 10.94 -29.70 -1.28
CA ARG A 472 12.19 -30.19 -1.90
C ARG A 472 12.29 -29.71 -3.35
N PRO A 473 13.05 -28.61 -3.60
CA PRO A 473 13.40 -28.23 -4.96
C PRO A 473 14.16 -29.38 -5.64
N MET A 474 13.94 -29.60 -6.92
CA MET A 474 14.61 -30.67 -7.67
C MET A 474 16.13 -30.48 -7.72
N CYS A 475 16.58 -29.24 -7.90
CA CYS A 475 18.00 -28.92 -7.90
C CYS A 475 18.71 -29.16 -6.56
N LEU A 476 17.96 -29.29 -5.45
CA LEU A 476 18.45 -29.56 -4.10
C LEU A 476 18.04 -30.96 -3.59
N ALA A 477 17.59 -31.87 -4.47
CA ALA A 477 17.03 -33.16 -4.07
C ALA A 477 18.00 -34.06 -3.30
N HIS A 478 19.30 -33.90 -3.52
CA HIS A 478 20.38 -34.67 -2.88
C HIS A 478 20.91 -34.04 -1.59
N GLU A 479 20.43 -32.85 -1.24
CA GLU A 479 20.86 -32.13 -0.05
C GLU A 479 20.06 -32.53 1.19
N ASN A 480 20.67 -32.44 2.39
CA ASN A 480 20.00 -32.68 3.66
C ASN A 480 19.08 -31.51 4.03
N LEU A 481 17.85 -31.54 3.55
CA LEU A 481 16.83 -30.55 3.88
C LEU A 481 15.98 -31.03 5.07
N PRO A 482 15.63 -30.14 6.03
CA PRO A 482 14.79 -30.49 7.16
C PRO A 482 13.37 -30.88 6.69
N LEU A 483 12.84 -32.00 7.20
CA LEU A 483 11.48 -32.46 6.91
C LEU A 483 10.43 -31.58 7.63
N GLY A 484 9.35 -31.26 6.94
CA GLY A 484 8.36 -30.26 7.29
C GLY A 484 7.61 -30.40 8.62
N GLY A 485 7.18 -29.27 9.16
CA GLY A 485 6.22 -29.07 10.23
C GLY A 485 5.15 -28.02 9.84
N GLU A 486 4.05 -27.94 10.58
CA GLU A 486 2.87 -27.12 10.27
C GLU A 486 3.14 -25.61 10.12
N ARG A 487 2.48 -24.97 9.13
CA ARG A 487 2.43 -23.52 9.01
C ARG A 487 1.38 -22.96 9.97
N LEU A 488 1.83 -22.19 10.94
CA LEU A 488 0.99 -21.25 11.68
C LEU A 488 1.46 -19.84 11.28
N GLY A 489 0.67 -19.10 10.49
CA GLY A 489 1.06 -17.75 10.10
C GLY A 489 -0.12 -16.83 9.79
N SER A 490 -0.27 -15.76 10.57
CA SER A 490 -1.12 -14.60 10.26
C SER A 490 -0.40 -13.64 9.28
N SER A 491 -1.15 -12.71 8.66
CA SER A 491 -0.58 -11.68 7.76
C SER A 491 0.50 -10.80 8.43
N GLN A 492 0.40 -10.58 9.74
CA GLN A 492 1.38 -9.86 10.55
C GLN A 492 2.72 -10.61 10.66
N GLN A 493 2.66 -11.94 10.77
CA GLN A 493 3.83 -12.79 10.83
C GLN A 493 4.63 -12.75 9.52
N ASN A 494 3.95 -12.64 8.38
CA ASN A 494 4.60 -12.53 7.07
C ASN A 494 5.40 -11.23 6.88
N LEU A 495 4.90 -10.07 7.36
CA LEU A 495 5.61 -8.79 7.30
C LEU A 495 6.86 -8.81 8.19
N ARG A 496 6.75 -9.34 9.41
CA ARG A 496 7.88 -9.50 10.33
C ARG A 496 8.94 -10.45 9.79
N GLU A 497 8.54 -11.63 9.33
CA GLU A 497 9.46 -12.58 8.71
C GLU A 497 10.20 -11.99 7.50
N ARG A 498 9.54 -11.06 6.76
CA ARG A 498 10.17 -10.34 5.66
C ARG A 498 11.23 -9.36 6.15
N GLN A 499 10.92 -8.55 7.18
CA GLN A 499 11.87 -7.64 7.80
C GLN A 499 13.03 -8.38 8.47
N ASP A 500 12.75 -9.46 9.19
CA ASP A 500 13.78 -10.28 9.85
C ASP A 500 14.76 -10.85 8.82
N ARG A 501 14.27 -11.29 7.66
CA ARG A 501 15.14 -11.72 6.55
C ARG A 501 16.05 -10.62 6.03
N HIS A 502 15.65 -9.35 6.10
CA HIS A 502 16.49 -8.22 5.70
C HIS A 502 17.43 -7.74 6.83
N ALA A 503 17.09 -7.93 8.09
CA ALA A 503 17.88 -7.47 9.24
C ALA A 503 19.30 -8.10 9.31
N ASP A 504 19.48 -9.32 8.82
CA ASP A 504 20.80 -9.99 8.78
C ASP A 504 21.78 -9.40 7.74
N LEU A 505 21.37 -8.42 6.93
CA LEU A 505 22.22 -7.74 5.94
C LEU A 505 23.07 -6.61 6.55
N GLN A 506 22.80 -6.22 7.78
CA GLN A 506 23.44 -5.07 8.45
C GLN A 506 24.55 -5.48 9.46
N LYS A 507 24.94 -6.75 9.50
CA LYS A 507 26.06 -7.23 10.36
C LYS A 507 27.27 -7.68 9.58
#